data_9aa831a50732ce217d44451f39f9b613
#
_entry.id   9aa831a50732ce217d44451f39f9b613
#
_cell.length_a   1.000
_cell.length_b   1.000
_cell.length_c   1.000
_cell.angle_alpha   90.00
_cell.angle_beta   90.00
_cell.angle_gamma   90.00
#
_symmetry.space_group_name_H-M   'P 1'
#
loop_
_entity.id
_entity.type
_entity.pdbx_description
1 polymer ?
#
loop_
_entity_poly.entity_id
_entity_poly.type
_entity_poly.pdbx_seq_one_letter_code
_entity_poly.pdbx_strand_id
1 'polypeptide(L)'
;MPFEIDNDFDNNSVQIKVVGVGGGGGNAVDRMVTMGAKGMEFISVNTDRQALNRSKATQKIQIGEKVTHGKGAGSKPEVGEKSAEESRDAIAGAIRGSDMVFITAGMGGGTGTGAAPIVAEIARDMGILTVGIVTKPFNFEGKRRMEQAEKGIKALREHVDSLVVIPNERLKYVSEQKITLLNAFSVADDVLRQGVQSISDLIKLPGLVNLDFADVTAIMKDAGYAHMGVGRASGKDKAETAAQLAISSPLLETAINGAKGVIINITSSPDIGLEEIEIASSMITKQAHEEANIIWGAAFDETMEDELSVTVIATGFTNLNGEEVPSIAASAAPGEPKPAVAAPSPASSPASDNSLGEEDFVDIISIFNRK
;
A
#
# COMPACT_ATOMS: atom_id res chain seq x y z
N MET A 1 -35.75 41.88 -3.60
CA MET A 1 -34.44 41.56 -4.14
C MET A 1 -34.22 40.11 -3.80
N PRO A 2 -34.07 39.21 -4.77
CA PRO A 2 -33.70 37.85 -4.47
C PRO A 2 -32.24 37.83 -4.01
N PHE A 3 -31.96 37.17 -2.91
CA PHE A 3 -30.59 36.86 -2.50
C PHE A 3 -30.04 35.90 -3.53
N GLU A 4 -29.09 36.32 -4.35
CA GLU A 4 -28.17 35.43 -5.06
C GLU A 4 -27.29 34.79 -3.98
N ILE A 5 -27.50 33.51 -3.74
CA ILE A 5 -26.54 32.69 -3.00
C ILE A 5 -25.37 32.52 -3.98
N ASP A 6 -24.30 33.29 -3.77
CA ASP A 6 -23.04 33.05 -4.44
C ASP A 6 -22.64 31.59 -4.20
N ASN A 7 -22.42 30.88 -5.31
CA ASN A 7 -21.93 29.46 -5.30
C ASN A 7 -20.42 29.42 -4.93
N ASP A 8 -19.97 30.22 -3.97
CA ASP A 8 -18.60 30.18 -3.44
C ASP A 8 -18.35 29.00 -2.49
N PHE A 9 -19.30 28.07 -2.37
CA PHE A 9 -19.13 26.87 -1.55
C PHE A 9 -18.07 25.89 -2.09
N ASP A 10 -17.71 25.96 -3.37
CA ASP A 10 -16.68 25.09 -3.97
C ASP A 10 -15.23 25.53 -3.65
N ASN A 11 -15.02 26.80 -3.29
CA ASN A 11 -13.67 27.33 -3.01
C ASN A 11 -13.14 26.97 -1.61
N ASN A 12 -13.96 26.40 -0.73
CA ASN A 12 -13.60 26.10 0.65
C ASN A 12 -13.51 24.58 0.94
N SER A 13 -13.60 23.75 -0.10
CA SER A 13 -13.47 22.29 0.05
C SER A 13 -11.98 21.89 0.04
N VAL A 14 -11.59 20.98 0.94
CA VAL A 14 -10.22 20.42 1.00
C VAL A 14 -9.78 19.91 -0.38
N GLN A 15 -8.66 20.37 -0.89
CA GLN A 15 -8.14 19.99 -2.20
C GLN A 15 -7.21 18.78 -2.08
N ILE A 16 -7.68 17.62 -2.53
CA ILE A 16 -6.91 16.36 -2.50
C ILE A 16 -6.46 16.01 -3.92
N LYS A 17 -5.17 15.78 -4.11
CA LYS A 17 -4.62 15.29 -5.38
C LYS A 17 -3.93 13.93 -5.20
N VAL A 18 -4.09 13.08 -6.21
CA VAL A 18 -3.45 11.75 -6.26
C VAL A 18 -2.45 11.74 -7.39
N VAL A 19 -1.18 11.59 -7.06
CA VAL A 19 -0.07 11.56 -8.01
C VAL A 19 0.39 10.11 -8.21
N GLY A 20 0.07 9.53 -9.35
CA GLY A 20 0.55 8.22 -9.76
C GLY A 20 1.89 8.32 -10.45
N VAL A 21 2.95 7.78 -9.84
CA VAL A 21 4.33 7.89 -10.33
C VAL A 21 4.79 6.60 -10.97
N GLY A 22 5.20 6.69 -12.24
CA GLY A 22 5.65 5.55 -13.04
C GLY A 22 4.51 4.63 -13.49
N GLY A 23 4.85 3.43 -14.00
CA GLY A 23 3.86 2.50 -14.55
C GLY A 23 2.86 2.00 -13.52
N GLY A 24 3.32 1.51 -12.36
CA GLY A 24 2.43 1.00 -11.30
C GLY A 24 1.54 2.09 -10.72
N GLY A 25 2.09 3.27 -10.39
CA GLY A 25 1.29 4.40 -9.90
C GLY A 25 0.28 4.90 -10.92
N GLY A 26 0.66 4.95 -12.20
CA GLY A 26 -0.25 5.32 -13.31
C GLY A 26 -1.40 4.33 -13.45
N ASN A 27 -1.14 3.02 -13.35
CA ASN A 27 -2.18 2.00 -13.40
C ASN A 27 -3.15 2.10 -12.21
N ALA A 28 -2.64 2.36 -11.01
CA ALA A 28 -3.48 2.57 -9.84
C ALA A 28 -4.40 3.80 -10.01
N VAL A 29 -3.88 4.92 -10.52
CA VAL A 29 -4.67 6.11 -10.85
C VAL A 29 -5.71 5.80 -11.91
N ASP A 30 -5.34 5.12 -13.00
CA ASP A 30 -6.27 4.73 -14.07
C ASP A 30 -7.42 3.85 -13.54
N ARG A 31 -7.14 3.01 -12.57
CA ARG A 31 -8.13 2.19 -11.88
C ARG A 31 -9.07 3.05 -11.02
N MET A 32 -8.52 3.98 -10.23
CA MET A 32 -9.33 4.93 -9.43
C MET A 32 -10.31 5.71 -10.30
N VAL A 33 -9.83 6.26 -11.41
CA VAL A 33 -10.67 6.99 -12.37
C VAL A 33 -11.73 6.07 -12.99
N THR A 34 -11.36 4.84 -13.35
CA THR A 34 -12.29 3.88 -13.97
C THR A 34 -13.40 3.45 -13.03
N MET A 35 -13.11 3.32 -11.74
CA MET A 35 -14.08 2.96 -10.70
C MET A 35 -14.86 4.16 -10.18
N GLY A 36 -14.67 5.34 -10.78
CA GLY A 36 -15.45 6.54 -10.46
C GLY A 36 -15.13 7.16 -9.10
N ALA A 37 -13.89 7.03 -8.61
CA ALA A 37 -13.45 7.70 -7.39
C ALA A 37 -13.66 9.22 -7.51
N LYS A 38 -14.35 9.81 -6.53
CA LYS A 38 -14.78 11.21 -6.54
C LYS A 38 -13.99 12.04 -5.52
N GLY A 39 -14.07 13.35 -5.63
CA GLY A 39 -13.52 14.28 -4.63
C GLY A 39 -12.00 14.48 -4.72
N MET A 40 -11.31 13.90 -5.71
CA MET A 40 -9.88 13.99 -5.90
C MET A 40 -9.52 14.37 -7.33
N GLU A 41 -8.40 15.08 -7.50
CA GLU A 41 -7.78 15.28 -8.80
C GLU A 41 -6.69 14.22 -9.04
N PHE A 42 -6.63 13.70 -10.27
CA PHE A 42 -5.72 12.62 -10.63
C PHE A 42 -4.61 13.11 -11.56
N ILE A 43 -3.37 12.91 -11.15
CA ILE A 43 -2.16 13.28 -11.87
C ILE A 43 -1.34 12.03 -12.18
N SER A 44 -0.97 11.82 -13.43
CA SER A 44 -0.04 10.75 -13.82
C SER A 44 1.31 11.34 -14.21
N VAL A 45 2.37 10.88 -13.53
CA VAL A 45 3.75 11.32 -13.74
C VAL A 45 4.58 10.15 -14.26
N ASN A 46 5.16 10.26 -15.44
CA ASN A 46 5.95 9.16 -16.01
C ASN A 46 7.06 9.68 -16.95
N THR A 47 8.12 8.88 -17.08
CA THR A 47 9.19 9.03 -18.10
C THR A 47 8.81 8.39 -19.43
N ASP A 48 7.77 7.55 -19.48
CA ASP A 48 7.28 6.88 -20.67
C ASP A 48 6.06 7.60 -21.24
N ARG A 49 6.26 8.23 -22.42
CA ARG A 49 5.20 8.97 -23.13
C ARG A 49 4.05 8.05 -23.58
N GLN A 50 4.33 6.80 -23.93
CA GLN A 50 3.29 5.88 -24.38
C GLN A 50 2.37 5.48 -23.22
N ALA A 51 2.94 5.27 -22.03
CA ALA A 51 2.17 5.01 -20.81
C ALA A 51 1.28 6.23 -20.46
N LEU A 52 1.82 7.44 -20.50
CA LEU A 52 1.06 8.66 -20.26
C LEU A 52 -0.09 8.89 -21.26
N ASN A 53 0.12 8.60 -22.53
CA ASN A 53 -0.93 8.73 -23.54
C ASN A 53 -2.13 7.83 -23.27
N ARG A 54 -1.90 6.66 -22.66
CA ARG A 54 -2.95 5.70 -22.30
C ARG A 54 -3.61 6.00 -20.96
N SER A 55 -2.96 6.80 -20.11
CA SER A 55 -3.48 7.11 -18.78
C SER A 55 -4.82 7.84 -18.85
N LYS A 56 -5.68 7.56 -17.88
CA LYS A 56 -7.00 8.19 -17.69
C LYS A 56 -6.95 9.40 -16.74
N ALA A 57 -5.77 9.70 -16.18
CA ALA A 57 -5.59 10.85 -15.30
C ALA A 57 -6.00 12.16 -15.99
N THR A 58 -6.58 13.07 -15.22
CA THR A 58 -6.97 14.41 -15.71
C THR A 58 -5.78 15.25 -16.10
N GLN A 59 -4.67 15.10 -15.36
CA GLN A 59 -3.41 15.76 -15.67
C GLN A 59 -2.29 14.73 -15.89
N LYS A 60 -1.48 14.96 -16.92
CA LYS A 60 -0.38 14.05 -17.31
C LYS A 60 0.90 14.84 -17.42
N ILE A 61 1.93 14.41 -16.72
CA ILE A 61 3.23 15.07 -16.68
C ILE A 61 4.29 14.09 -17.19
N GLN A 62 4.85 14.39 -18.35
CA GLN A 62 6.05 13.72 -18.81
C GLN A 62 7.25 14.33 -18.10
N ILE A 63 8.00 13.52 -17.36
CA ILE A 63 9.23 13.94 -16.69
C ILE A 63 10.46 13.45 -17.44
N GLY A 64 11.56 14.20 -17.33
CA GLY A 64 12.86 13.81 -17.88
C GLY A 64 12.86 13.74 -19.41
N GLU A 65 12.35 14.75 -20.09
CA GLU A 65 12.30 14.79 -21.54
C GLU A 65 13.71 14.74 -22.16
N LYS A 66 14.67 15.48 -21.58
CA LYS A 66 16.06 15.46 -22.02
C LYS A 66 16.79 14.18 -21.61
N VAL A 67 16.45 13.62 -20.44
CA VAL A 67 17.11 12.42 -19.88
C VAL A 67 16.65 11.16 -20.61
N THR A 68 15.34 10.99 -20.88
CA THR A 68 14.75 9.73 -21.36
C THR A 68 14.20 9.81 -22.79
N HIS A 69 13.99 11.01 -23.32
CA HIS A 69 13.32 11.25 -24.60
C HIS A 69 11.93 10.56 -24.70
N GLY A 70 11.23 10.40 -23.56
CA GLY A 70 9.94 9.72 -23.48
C GLY A 70 9.98 8.20 -23.61
N LYS A 71 11.17 7.57 -23.50
CA LYS A 71 11.37 6.11 -23.67
C LYS A 71 11.39 5.33 -22.36
N GLY A 72 11.10 6.00 -21.23
CA GLY A 72 11.11 5.38 -19.89
C GLY A 72 12.50 5.36 -19.24
N ALA A 73 12.54 5.00 -17.95
CA ALA A 73 13.75 5.00 -17.13
C ALA A 73 14.58 3.67 -17.23
N GLY A 74 14.14 2.67 -17.97
CA GLY A 74 14.86 1.41 -18.17
C GLY A 74 15.17 0.65 -16.89
N SER A 75 14.26 0.65 -15.92
CA SER A 75 14.41 0.03 -14.58
C SER A 75 15.60 0.55 -13.78
N LYS A 76 16.00 1.80 -13.99
CA LYS A 76 17.08 2.48 -13.29
C LYS A 76 16.51 3.62 -12.45
N PRO A 77 16.46 3.49 -11.10
CA PRO A 77 15.94 4.54 -10.22
C PRO A 77 16.64 5.89 -10.37
N GLU A 78 17.95 5.89 -10.60
CA GLU A 78 18.75 7.09 -10.78
C GLU A 78 18.32 7.91 -12.03
N VAL A 79 17.77 7.22 -13.05
CA VAL A 79 17.22 7.88 -14.24
C VAL A 79 15.86 8.49 -13.90
N GLY A 80 15.03 7.79 -13.09
CA GLY A 80 13.76 8.29 -12.59
C GLY A 80 13.92 9.55 -11.75
N GLU A 81 14.86 9.53 -10.80
CA GLU A 81 15.24 10.66 -9.93
C GLU A 81 15.66 11.88 -10.77
N LYS A 82 16.66 11.73 -11.65
CA LYS A 82 17.11 12.81 -12.54
C LYS A 82 16.01 13.36 -13.43
N SER A 83 15.06 12.51 -13.84
CA SER A 83 13.93 12.91 -14.66
C SER A 83 12.93 13.77 -13.85
N ALA A 84 12.71 13.44 -12.58
CA ALA A 84 11.87 14.25 -11.70
C ALA A 84 12.55 15.59 -11.35
N GLU A 85 13.86 15.57 -11.09
CA GLU A 85 14.65 16.79 -10.87
C GLU A 85 14.59 17.75 -12.06
N GLU A 86 14.71 17.25 -13.29
CA GLU A 86 14.56 18.07 -14.51
C GLU A 86 13.20 18.75 -14.59
N SER A 87 12.18 18.13 -13.97
CA SER A 87 10.77 18.54 -14.16
C SER A 87 10.13 19.07 -12.87
N ARG A 88 10.94 19.52 -11.87
CA ARG A 88 10.45 19.99 -10.56
C ARG A 88 9.36 21.07 -10.69
N ASP A 89 9.56 22.05 -11.55
CA ASP A 89 8.60 23.16 -11.74
C ASP A 89 7.26 22.67 -12.26
N ALA A 90 7.26 21.70 -13.20
CA ALA A 90 6.03 21.12 -13.73
C ALA A 90 5.27 20.32 -12.66
N ILE A 91 5.99 19.55 -11.84
CA ILE A 91 5.42 18.80 -10.72
C ILE A 91 4.86 19.77 -9.68
N ALA A 92 5.64 20.79 -9.25
CA ALA A 92 5.21 21.78 -8.29
C ALA A 92 3.98 22.55 -8.76
N GLY A 93 3.95 22.94 -10.05
CA GLY A 93 2.79 23.60 -10.66
C GLY A 93 1.53 22.75 -10.62
N ALA A 94 1.65 21.43 -10.81
CA ALA A 94 0.53 20.51 -10.82
C ALA A 94 -0.08 20.25 -9.43
N ILE A 95 0.75 20.20 -8.38
CA ILE A 95 0.29 19.95 -7.00
C ILE A 95 -0.02 21.24 -6.22
N ARG A 96 0.23 22.40 -6.81
CA ARG A 96 -0.02 23.67 -6.16
C ARG A 96 -1.49 23.84 -5.77
N GLY A 97 -1.73 24.43 -4.58
CA GLY A 97 -3.07 24.66 -4.04
C GLY A 97 -3.76 23.41 -3.50
N SER A 98 -3.02 22.29 -3.33
CA SER A 98 -3.54 21.13 -2.63
C SER A 98 -3.33 21.27 -1.13
N ASP A 99 -4.30 20.81 -0.35
CA ASP A 99 -4.17 20.62 1.10
C ASP A 99 -3.51 19.29 1.41
N MET A 100 -3.75 18.26 0.56
CA MET A 100 -3.23 16.92 0.70
C MET A 100 -2.84 16.33 -0.64
N VAL A 101 -1.72 15.61 -0.65
CA VAL A 101 -1.23 14.85 -1.81
C VAL A 101 -0.98 13.40 -1.44
N PHE A 102 -1.66 12.51 -2.16
CA PHE A 102 -1.31 11.09 -2.17
C PHE A 102 -0.29 10.80 -3.26
N ILE A 103 0.78 10.10 -2.91
CA ILE A 103 1.79 9.63 -3.86
C ILE A 103 1.68 8.12 -3.95
N THR A 104 1.27 7.61 -5.12
CA THR A 104 1.17 6.17 -5.34
C THR A 104 2.19 5.71 -6.37
N ALA A 105 2.89 4.62 -6.06
CA ALA A 105 3.91 4.05 -6.93
C ALA A 105 4.11 2.55 -6.69
N GLY A 106 4.44 1.81 -7.74
CA GLY A 106 5.03 0.48 -7.62
C GLY A 106 6.55 0.61 -7.49
N MET A 107 7.07 0.23 -6.33
CA MET A 107 8.50 0.33 -6.04
C MET A 107 9.28 -0.84 -6.67
N GLY A 108 10.57 -0.62 -6.93
CA GLY A 108 11.46 -1.60 -7.57
C GLY A 108 11.64 -1.40 -9.08
N GLY A 109 10.86 -0.49 -9.70
CA GLY A 109 11.07 -0.02 -11.07
C GLY A 109 12.04 1.17 -11.16
N GLY A 110 12.13 1.78 -12.33
CA GLY A 110 12.96 2.97 -12.52
C GLY A 110 12.23 4.25 -12.11
N THR A 111 11.13 4.57 -12.80
CA THR A 111 10.43 5.84 -12.63
C THR A 111 9.78 5.96 -11.25
N GLY A 112 8.95 4.98 -10.83
CA GLY A 112 8.27 5.02 -9.54
C GLY A 112 9.24 5.13 -8.38
N THR A 113 10.28 4.29 -8.37
CA THR A 113 11.28 4.22 -7.30
C THR A 113 12.11 5.49 -7.17
N GLY A 114 12.52 6.07 -8.32
CA GLY A 114 13.40 7.24 -8.30
C GLY A 114 12.66 8.57 -8.23
N ALA A 115 11.50 8.67 -8.90
CA ALA A 115 10.79 9.95 -8.97
C ALA A 115 9.82 10.19 -7.79
N ALA A 116 9.26 9.14 -7.17
CA ALA A 116 8.31 9.34 -6.08
C ALA A 116 8.91 10.09 -4.88
N PRO A 117 10.17 9.84 -4.44
CA PRO A 117 10.79 10.64 -3.38
C PRO A 117 10.89 12.14 -3.74
N ILE A 118 11.24 12.47 -4.97
CA ILE A 118 11.34 13.87 -5.43
C ILE A 118 9.97 14.55 -5.47
N VAL A 119 8.92 13.84 -5.92
CA VAL A 119 7.54 14.35 -5.87
C VAL A 119 7.12 14.62 -4.42
N ALA A 120 7.48 13.74 -3.50
CA ALA A 120 7.19 13.90 -2.08
C ALA A 120 7.94 15.09 -1.47
N GLU A 121 9.23 15.24 -1.78
CA GLU A 121 10.03 16.38 -1.34
C GLU A 121 9.39 17.71 -1.78
N ILE A 122 9.01 17.82 -3.06
CA ILE A 122 8.34 19.02 -3.60
C ILE A 122 7.04 19.31 -2.83
N ALA A 123 6.21 18.29 -2.58
CA ALA A 123 4.96 18.45 -1.84
C ALA A 123 5.20 18.91 -0.40
N ARG A 124 6.14 18.30 0.30
CA ARG A 124 6.55 18.65 1.68
C ARG A 124 7.11 20.08 1.77
N ASP A 125 7.98 20.46 0.83
CA ASP A 125 8.55 21.82 0.76
C ASP A 125 7.47 22.90 0.57
N MET A 126 6.34 22.53 -0.04
CA MET A 126 5.17 23.39 -0.20
C MET A 126 4.23 23.40 1.01
N GLY A 127 4.54 22.63 2.06
CA GLY A 127 3.73 22.50 3.29
C GLY A 127 2.46 21.69 3.11
N ILE A 128 2.37 20.86 2.07
CA ILE A 128 1.20 20.03 1.74
C ILE A 128 1.28 18.72 2.55
N LEU A 129 0.18 18.30 3.19
CA LEU A 129 0.12 16.99 3.84
C LEU A 129 0.39 15.88 2.82
N THR A 130 1.50 15.15 2.99
CA THR A 130 2.00 14.22 1.98
C THR A 130 1.92 12.78 2.48
N VAL A 131 1.12 11.95 1.82
CA VAL A 131 0.93 10.54 2.19
C VAL A 131 1.38 9.65 1.04
N GLY A 132 2.35 8.78 1.32
CA GLY A 132 2.81 7.76 0.39
C GLY A 132 2.00 6.45 0.55
N ILE A 133 1.47 5.89 -0.54
CA ILE A 133 0.87 4.55 -0.56
C ILE A 133 1.51 3.78 -1.72
N VAL A 134 2.41 2.86 -1.40
CA VAL A 134 3.26 2.21 -2.40
C VAL A 134 3.28 0.70 -2.23
N THR A 135 3.61 -0.02 -3.31
CA THR A 135 3.74 -1.48 -3.27
C THR A 135 5.18 -1.94 -3.37
N LYS A 136 5.53 -3.03 -2.65
CA LYS A 136 6.75 -3.81 -2.86
C LYS A 136 6.50 -4.88 -3.93
N PRO A 137 7.49 -5.21 -4.77
CA PRO A 137 7.33 -6.21 -5.83
C PRO A 137 7.04 -7.61 -5.28
N PHE A 138 6.47 -8.47 -6.11
CA PHE A 138 6.36 -9.90 -5.83
C PHE A 138 7.75 -10.56 -5.82
N ASN A 139 7.90 -11.68 -5.10
CA ASN A 139 9.17 -12.42 -5.02
C ASN A 139 9.64 -12.92 -6.38
N PHE A 140 8.72 -13.29 -7.28
CA PHE A 140 9.05 -13.76 -8.65
C PHE A 140 9.65 -12.65 -9.53
N GLU A 141 9.49 -11.37 -9.17
CA GLU A 141 10.08 -10.25 -9.92
C GLU A 141 11.60 -10.11 -9.69
N GLY A 142 12.13 -10.82 -8.70
CA GLY A 142 13.56 -11.02 -8.48
C GLY A 142 14.17 -10.09 -7.42
N LYS A 143 15.27 -10.56 -6.85
CA LYS A 143 15.96 -9.94 -5.70
C LYS A 143 16.41 -8.50 -5.98
N ARG A 144 16.98 -8.24 -7.17
CA ARG A 144 17.43 -6.90 -7.56
C ARG A 144 16.29 -5.87 -7.50
N ARG A 145 15.09 -6.27 -7.92
CA ARG A 145 13.92 -5.39 -7.93
C ARG A 145 13.46 -5.10 -6.51
N MET A 146 13.51 -6.09 -5.63
CA MET A 146 13.22 -5.92 -4.19
C MET A 146 14.22 -4.97 -3.52
N GLU A 147 15.52 -5.14 -3.75
CA GLU A 147 16.55 -4.25 -3.19
C GLU A 147 16.39 -2.79 -3.67
N GLN A 148 16.02 -2.60 -4.93
CA GLN A 148 15.70 -1.27 -5.45
C GLN A 148 14.45 -0.68 -4.78
N ALA A 149 13.41 -1.51 -4.53
CA ALA A 149 12.20 -1.09 -3.85
C ALA A 149 12.50 -0.62 -2.42
N GLU A 150 13.27 -1.39 -1.66
CA GLU A 150 13.64 -1.05 -0.29
C GLU A 150 14.42 0.27 -0.20
N LYS A 151 15.37 0.50 -1.11
CA LYS A 151 16.10 1.77 -1.18
C LYS A 151 15.17 2.94 -1.50
N GLY A 152 14.25 2.78 -2.46
CA GLY A 152 13.30 3.82 -2.83
C GLY A 152 12.27 4.10 -1.74
N ILE A 153 11.80 3.08 -1.02
CA ILE A 153 10.91 3.22 0.13
C ILE A 153 11.59 4.02 1.25
N LYS A 154 12.87 3.71 1.53
CA LYS A 154 13.64 4.45 2.53
C LYS A 154 13.78 5.93 2.15
N ALA A 155 14.11 6.23 0.90
CA ALA A 155 14.20 7.60 0.41
C ALA A 155 12.84 8.32 0.45
N LEU A 156 11.75 7.63 0.03
CA LEU A 156 10.40 8.22 0.06
C LEU A 156 9.97 8.57 1.49
N ARG A 157 10.29 7.70 2.47
CA ARG A 157 9.93 7.92 3.87
C ARG A 157 10.48 9.23 4.45
N GLU A 158 11.64 9.68 3.99
CA GLU A 158 12.27 10.91 4.46
C GLU A 158 11.50 12.17 4.04
N HIS A 159 10.60 12.04 3.05
CA HIS A 159 9.87 13.16 2.44
C HIS A 159 8.34 13.09 2.57
N VAL A 160 7.79 12.05 3.18
CA VAL A 160 6.34 11.94 3.42
C VAL A 160 6.00 12.05 4.91
N ASP A 161 4.81 12.53 5.22
CA ASP A 161 4.28 12.55 6.60
C ASP A 161 3.90 11.15 7.06
N SER A 162 3.23 10.40 6.19
CA SER A 162 2.84 8.99 6.44
C SER A 162 3.15 8.12 5.23
N LEU A 163 3.61 6.90 5.46
CA LEU A 163 3.96 5.94 4.43
C LEU A 163 3.32 4.58 4.66
N VAL A 164 2.39 4.22 3.80
CA VAL A 164 1.81 2.87 3.73
C VAL A 164 2.58 2.06 2.70
N VAL A 165 3.15 0.94 3.12
CA VAL A 165 3.88 0.01 2.25
C VAL A 165 3.11 -1.30 2.15
N ILE A 166 2.76 -1.71 0.95
CA ILE A 166 1.97 -2.93 0.67
C ILE A 166 2.87 -3.97 0.02
N PRO A 167 3.26 -5.05 0.73
CA PRO A 167 3.99 -6.14 0.11
C PRO A 167 3.07 -6.94 -0.82
N ASN A 168 3.33 -6.91 -2.15
CA ASN A 168 2.50 -7.64 -3.12
C ASN A 168 2.42 -9.14 -2.81
N GLU A 169 3.46 -9.71 -2.21
CA GLU A 169 3.47 -11.12 -1.82
C GLU A 169 2.36 -11.48 -0.82
N ARG A 170 1.96 -10.54 0.05
CA ARG A 170 0.90 -10.74 1.04
C ARG A 170 -0.50 -10.69 0.46
N LEU A 171 -0.67 -10.13 -0.75
CA LEU A 171 -1.96 -10.10 -1.44
C LEU A 171 -2.52 -11.49 -1.69
N LYS A 172 -1.66 -12.51 -1.76
CA LYS A 172 -2.05 -13.92 -1.91
C LYS A 172 -2.94 -14.44 -0.76
N TYR A 173 -2.87 -13.79 0.39
CA TYR A 173 -3.60 -14.17 1.60
C TYR A 173 -4.83 -13.30 1.88
N VAL A 174 -5.00 -12.20 1.14
CA VAL A 174 -6.12 -11.25 1.33
C VAL A 174 -7.25 -11.50 0.32
N SER A 175 -6.91 -12.00 -0.86
CA SER A 175 -7.88 -12.20 -1.93
C SER A 175 -8.62 -13.52 -1.76
N GLU A 176 -9.94 -13.48 -1.71
CA GLU A 176 -10.81 -14.68 -1.77
C GLU A 176 -10.68 -15.40 -3.12
N GLN A 177 -10.35 -14.67 -4.17
CA GLN A 177 -10.13 -15.22 -5.51
C GLN A 177 -8.69 -15.70 -5.66
N LYS A 178 -8.52 -16.80 -6.39
CA LYS A 178 -7.18 -17.31 -6.73
C LYS A 178 -6.39 -16.24 -7.49
N ILE A 179 -5.29 -15.78 -6.91
CA ILE A 179 -4.37 -14.85 -7.58
C ILE A 179 -3.59 -15.61 -8.64
N THR A 180 -3.73 -15.17 -9.88
CA THR A 180 -3.01 -15.65 -11.06
C THR A 180 -2.03 -14.56 -11.52
N LEU A 181 -1.07 -14.90 -12.35
CA LEU A 181 -0.16 -13.91 -12.92
C LEU A 181 -0.91 -12.80 -13.69
N LEU A 182 -2.07 -13.14 -14.28
CA LEU A 182 -2.87 -12.22 -15.06
C LEU A 182 -3.55 -11.13 -14.20
N ASN A 183 -4.04 -11.49 -13.01
CA ASN A 183 -4.76 -10.56 -12.13
C ASN A 183 -3.93 -10.02 -10.95
N ALA A 184 -2.72 -10.56 -10.72
CA ALA A 184 -1.88 -10.19 -9.57
C ALA A 184 -1.62 -8.67 -9.46
N PHE A 185 -1.28 -8.03 -10.56
CA PHE A 185 -1.03 -6.59 -10.58
C PHE A 185 -2.32 -5.79 -10.44
N SER A 186 -3.44 -6.28 -10.99
CA SER A 186 -4.75 -5.64 -10.82
C SER A 186 -5.21 -5.66 -9.37
N VAL A 187 -4.89 -6.73 -8.61
CA VAL A 187 -5.16 -6.80 -7.17
C VAL A 187 -4.30 -5.79 -6.41
N ALA A 188 -3.01 -5.67 -6.77
CA ALA A 188 -2.14 -4.66 -6.17
C ALA A 188 -2.63 -3.22 -6.44
N ASP A 189 -3.03 -2.92 -7.67
CA ASP A 189 -3.59 -1.62 -8.05
C ASP A 189 -4.90 -1.33 -7.29
N ASP A 190 -5.73 -2.36 -7.03
CA ASP A 190 -6.97 -2.21 -6.28
C ASP A 190 -6.72 -1.92 -4.79
N VAL A 191 -5.73 -2.54 -4.18
CA VAL A 191 -5.36 -2.24 -2.79
C VAL A 191 -4.80 -0.82 -2.65
N LEU A 192 -3.99 -0.35 -3.61
CA LEU A 192 -3.57 1.05 -3.65
C LEU A 192 -4.77 2.00 -3.75
N ARG A 193 -5.76 1.67 -4.60
CA ARG A 193 -7.01 2.43 -4.71
C ARG A 193 -7.77 2.46 -3.39
N GLN A 194 -7.95 1.31 -2.75
CA GLN A 194 -8.66 1.22 -1.47
C GLN A 194 -7.99 2.07 -0.40
N GLY A 195 -6.65 2.06 -0.33
CA GLY A 195 -5.89 2.86 0.63
C GLY A 195 -6.10 4.37 0.44
N VAL A 196 -6.02 4.85 -0.81
CA VAL A 196 -6.27 6.27 -1.12
C VAL A 196 -7.73 6.64 -0.87
N GLN A 197 -8.66 5.81 -1.35
CA GLN A 197 -10.09 6.09 -1.27
C GLN A 197 -10.58 6.11 0.18
N SER A 198 -10.15 5.17 1.02
CA SER A 198 -10.56 5.11 2.42
C SER A 198 -10.26 6.40 3.20
N ILE A 199 -9.13 7.04 2.92
CA ILE A 199 -8.77 8.31 3.57
C ILE A 199 -9.55 9.47 2.93
N SER A 200 -9.66 9.48 1.60
CA SER A 200 -10.38 10.54 0.88
C SER A 200 -11.87 10.56 1.21
N ASP A 201 -12.49 9.38 1.31
CA ASP A 201 -13.90 9.26 1.62
C ASP A 201 -14.24 9.83 2.99
N LEU A 202 -13.38 9.61 3.99
CA LEU A 202 -13.52 10.19 5.33
C LEU A 202 -13.52 11.72 5.35
N ILE A 203 -12.80 12.36 4.42
CA ILE A 203 -12.66 13.82 4.34
C ILE A 203 -13.74 14.43 3.45
N LYS A 204 -14.09 13.75 2.36
CA LYS A 204 -14.88 14.34 1.26
C LYS A 204 -16.33 13.93 1.20
N LEU A 205 -16.64 12.69 1.60
CA LEU A 205 -18.02 12.21 1.54
C LEU A 205 -18.80 12.71 2.76
N PRO A 206 -20.02 13.25 2.55
CA PRO A 206 -20.92 13.51 3.65
C PRO A 206 -21.34 12.17 4.25
N GLY A 207 -20.69 11.78 5.33
CA GLY A 207 -21.02 10.57 6.11
C GLY A 207 -21.97 10.87 7.25
N LEU A 208 -22.38 9.82 7.98
CA LEU A 208 -23.12 9.97 9.23
C LEU A 208 -22.27 10.67 10.31
N VAL A 209 -20.95 10.43 10.28
CA VAL A 209 -19.94 11.09 11.11
C VAL A 209 -18.86 11.61 10.17
N ASN A 210 -18.84 12.93 9.99
CA ASN A 210 -17.80 13.59 9.20
C ASN A 210 -16.59 13.84 10.07
N LEU A 211 -15.43 13.47 9.52
CA LEU A 211 -14.14 13.89 10.06
C LEU A 211 -13.71 15.19 9.37
N ASP A 212 -13.23 16.14 10.14
CA ASP A 212 -12.60 17.29 9.54
C ASP A 212 -11.17 16.97 9.08
N PHE A 213 -10.66 17.79 8.19
CA PHE A 213 -9.29 17.61 7.66
C PHE A 213 -8.22 17.76 8.76
N ALA A 214 -8.52 18.52 9.83
CA ALA A 214 -7.60 18.72 10.93
C ALA A 214 -7.41 17.42 11.74
N ASP A 215 -8.48 16.64 11.92
CA ASP A 215 -8.43 15.34 12.61
C ASP A 215 -7.54 14.36 11.86
N VAL A 216 -7.75 14.23 10.54
CA VAL A 216 -6.92 13.36 9.69
C VAL A 216 -5.46 13.82 9.71
N THR A 217 -5.24 15.14 9.64
CA THR A 217 -3.90 15.72 9.71
C THR A 217 -3.22 15.40 11.04
N ALA A 218 -3.93 15.47 12.16
CA ALA A 218 -3.37 15.18 13.48
C ALA A 218 -2.85 13.73 13.63
N ILE A 219 -3.44 12.77 12.90
CA ILE A 219 -3.01 11.36 12.90
C ILE A 219 -1.91 11.09 11.86
N MET A 220 -1.97 11.77 10.70
CA MET A 220 -1.12 11.42 9.56
C MET A 220 0.16 12.25 9.46
N LYS A 221 0.19 13.46 10.02
CA LYS A 221 1.33 14.36 9.93
C LYS A 221 2.51 13.84 10.76
N ASP A 222 3.68 13.74 10.13
CA ASP A 222 4.93 13.25 10.72
C ASP A 222 4.79 11.88 11.42
N ALA A 223 3.80 11.08 11.02
CA ALA A 223 3.49 9.80 11.66
C ALA A 223 4.39 8.63 11.21
N GLY A 224 5.20 8.82 10.17
CA GLY A 224 6.14 7.82 9.69
C GLY A 224 5.48 6.63 8.99
N TYR A 225 5.80 5.40 9.40
CA TYR A 225 5.14 4.23 8.81
C TYR A 225 3.70 4.10 9.29
N ALA A 226 2.81 3.85 8.32
CA ALA A 226 1.42 3.52 8.55
C ALA A 226 1.11 2.10 8.04
N HIS A 227 0.29 1.38 8.74
CA HIS A 227 -0.17 0.05 8.34
C HIS A 227 -1.65 0.09 8.03
N MET A 228 -2.06 -0.61 6.96
CA MET A 228 -3.45 -0.65 6.53
C MET A 228 -3.97 -2.08 6.57
N GLY A 229 -5.12 -2.27 7.20
CA GLY A 229 -5.87 -3.52 7.17
C GLY A 229 -7.25 -3.29 6.56
N VAL A 230 -7.71 -4.24 5.77
CA VAL A 230 -9.05 -4.22 5.17
C VAL A 230 -9.73 -5.54 5.47
N GLY A 231 -10.99 -5.46 5.91
CA GLY A 231 -11.85 -6.62 6.12
C GLY A 231 -13.22 -6.38 5.51
N ARG A 232 -13.78 -7.38 4.87
CA ARG A 232 -15.13 -7.37 4.30
C ARG A 232 -15.89 -8.60 4.76
N ALA A 233 -17.15 -8.40 5.09
CA ALA A 233 -18.05 -9.49 5.46
C ALA A 233 -19.49 -9.14 5.13
N SER A 234 -20.32 -10.18 4.98
CA SER A 234 -21.76 -10.08 4.74
C SER A 234 -22.52 -10.97 5.71
N GLY A 235 -23.83 -10.70 5.88
CA GLY A 235 -24.70 -11.50 6.72
C GLY A 235 -24.72 -11.06 8.19
N LYS A 236 -25.27 -11.92 9.07
CA LYS A 236 -25.63 -11.56 10.45
C LYS A 236 -24.46 -11.06 11.33
N ASP A 237 -23.29 -11.65 11.18
CA ASP A 237 -22.11 -11.34 12.00
C ASP A 237 -21.07 -10.51 11.23
N LYS A 238 -21.52 -9.74 10.22
CA LYS A 238 -20.67 -8.99 9.30
C LYS A 238 -19.76 -7.99 9.99
N ALA A 239 -20.26 -7.30 11.03
CA ALA A 239 -19.51 -6.29 11.76
C ALA A 239 -18.30 -6.89 12.51
N GLU A 240 -18.54 -7.96 13.27
CA GLU A 240 -17.49 -8.68 13.99
C GLU A 240 -16.47 -9.31 13.03
N THR A 241 -16.97 -9.98 11.99
CA THR A 241 -16.13 -10.66 11.00
C THR A 241 -15.28 -9.68 10.20
N ALA A 242 -15.84 -8.58 9.71
CA ALA A 242 -15.11 -7.56 8.96
C ALA A 242 -14.06 -6.87 9.84
N ALA A 243 -14.39 -6.49 11.08
CA ALA A 243 -13.44 -5.92 12.02
C ALA A 243 -12.29 -6.89 12.33
N GLN A 244 -12.61 -8.16 12.59
CA GLN A 244 -11.59 -9.19 12.84
C GLN A 244 -10.66 -9.39 11.62
N LEU A 245 -11.23 -9.44 10.40
CA LEU A 245 -10.44 -9.54 9.16
C LEU A 245 -9.56 -8.31 8.95
N ALA A 246 -10.06 -7.11 9.26
CA ALA A 246 -9.27 -5.89 9.16
C ALA A 246 -8.08 -5.89 10.14
N ILE A 247 -8.30 -6.26 11.40
CA ILE A 247 -7.27 -6.32 12.45
C ILE A 247 -6.23 -7.42 12.16
N SER A 248 -6.68 -8.56 11.65
CA SER A 248 -5.81 -9.69 11.30
C SER A 248 -5.35 -9.69 9.84
N SER A 249 -5.57 -8.59 9.14
CA SER A 249 -5.21 -8.47 7.71
C SER A 249 -3.73 -8.78 7.50
N PRO A 250 -3.37 -9.65 6.56
CA PRO A 250 -1.98 -9.89 6.20
C PRO A 250 -1.25 -8.65 5.65
N LEU A 251 -1.99 -7.61 5.27
CA LEU A 251 -1.41 -6.33 4.83
C LEU A 251 -0.82 -5.54 5.99
N LEU A 252 -1.28 -5.77 7.22
CA LEU A 252 -0.67 -5.23 8.42
C LEU A 252 0.69 -5.92 8.64
N GLU A 253 1.78 -5.17 8.57
CA GLU A 253 3.13 -5.72 8.84
C GLU A 253 3.35 -5.98 10.33
N THR A 254 2.64 -5.26 11.20
CA THR A 254 2.67 -5.39 12.65
C THR A 254 1.26 -5.43 13.22
N ALA A 255 1.11 -5.91 14.45
CA ALA A 255 -0.15 -5.81 15.17
C ALA A 255 -0.48 -4.34 15.49
N ILE A 256 -1.76 -3.99 15.54
CA ILE A 256 -2.26 -2.61 15.79
C ILE A 256 -1.92 -2.10 17.21
N ASN A 257 -1.64 -3.01 18.14
CA ASN A 257 -1.48 -2.73 19.58
C ASN A 257 -0.33 -1.78 19.96
N GLY A 258 0.51 -1.37 19.00
CA GLY A 258 1.54 -0.35 19.21
C GLY A 258 1.21 1.00 18.57
N ALA A 259 0.07 1.12 17.89
CA ALA A 259 -0.31 2.31 17.16
C ALA A 259 -0.79 3.41 18.10
N LYS A 260 -0.26 4.63 17.93
CA LYS A 260 -0.70 5.84 18.66
C LYS A 260 -1.79 6.63 17.94
N GLY A 261 -1.93 6.41 16.63
CA GLY A 261 -3.01 6.97 15.82
C GLY A 261 -3.72 5.87 15.05
N VAL A 262 -5.04 5.86 15.06
CA VAL A 262 -5.84 4.87 14.33
C VAL A 262 -7.00 5.57 13.63
N ILE A 263 -7.10 5.34 12.34
CA ILE A 263 -8.25 5.76 11.53
C ILE A 263 -9.06 4.51 11.19
N ILE A 264 -10.36 4.55 11.49
CA ILE A 264 -11.30 3.46 11.19
C ILE A 264 -12.32 4.01 10.18
N ASN A 265 -12.34 3.43 9.00
CA ASN A 265 -13.37 3.71 7.99
C ASN A 265 -14.30 2.50 7.85
N ILE A 266 -15.59 2.72 8.11
CA ILE A 266 -16.64 1.72 7.96
C ILE A 266 -17.49 2.11 6.75
N THR A 267 -17.54 1.26 5.73
CA THR A 267 -18.39 1.45 4.55
C THR A 267 -19.43 0.35 4.49
N SER A 268 -20.69 0.71 4.37
CA SER A 268 -21.78 -0.26 4.30
C SER A 268 -23.01 0.29 3.55
N SER A 269 -24.03 -0.55 3.37
CA SER A 269 -25.35 -0.12 2.93
C SER A 269 -25.99 0.85 3.94
N PRO A 270 -26.93 1.73 3.52
CA PRO A 270 -27.56 2.73 4.40
C PRO A 270 -28.40 2.15 5.56
N ASP A 271 -28.69 0.87 5.55
CA ASP A 271 -29.50 0.15 6.53
C ASP A 271 -28.68 -0.45 7.69
N ILE A 272 -27.38 -0.11 7.78
CA ILE A 272 -26.51 -0.60 8.85
C ILE A 272 -27.05 -0.18 10.24
N GLY A 273 -27.06 -1.13 11.18
CA GLY A 273 -27.43 -0.87 12.57
C GLY A 273 -26.33 -0.15 13.36
N LEU A 274 -26.74 0.72 14.29
CA LEU A 274 -25.80 1.39 15.21
C LEU A 274 -24.97 0.37 16.02
N GLU A 275 -25.59 -0.75 16.42
CA GLU A 275 -24.93 -1.84 17.14
C GLU A 275 -23.79 -2.46 16.33
N GLU A 276 -23.96 -2.59 15.01
CA GLU A 276 -22.92 -3.14 14.11
C GLU A 276 -21.70 -2.21 14.04
N ILE A 277 -21.93 -0.89 13.97
CA ILE A 277 -20.85 0.11 14.00
C ILE A 277 -20.13 0.08 15.35
N GLU A 278 -20.87 -0.04 16.46
CA GLU A 278 -20.31 -0.10 17.80
C GLU A 278 -19.47 -1.36 18.01
N ILE A 279 -19.93 -2.51 17.55
CA ILE A 279 -19.18 -3.78 17.61
C ILE A 279 -17.86 -3.64 16.83
N ALA A 280 -17.92 -3.21 15.57
CA ALA A 280 -16.73 -3.09 14.74
C ALA A 280 -15.70 -2.11 15.33
N SER A 281 -16.14 -0.91 15.74
CA SER A 281 -15.25 0.11 16.29
C SER A 281 -14.67 -0.30 17.65
N SER A 282 -15.46 -0.91 18.53
CA SER A 282 -15.00 -1.38 19.84
C SER A 282 -13.96 -2.49 19.75
N MET A 283 -14.10 -3.41 18.78
CA MET A 283 -13.12 -4.46 18.56
C MET A 283 -11.75 -3.91 18.17
N ILE A 284 -11.73 -2.91 17.27
CA ILE A 284 -10.50 -2.28 16.80
C ILE A 284 -9.87 -1.44 17.93
N THR A 285 -10.69 -0.65 18.62
CA THR A 285 -10.26 0.20 19.76
C THR A 285 -9.58 -0.62 20.85
N LYS A 286 -10.11 -1.80 21.20
CA LYS A 286 -9.51 -2.71 22.19
C LYS A 286 -8.14 -3.25 21.80
N GLN A 287 -7.80 -3.24 20.51
CA GLN A 287 -6.52 -3.70 20.00
C GLN A 287 -5.48 -2.58 19.84
N ALA A 288 -5.91 -1.32 19.85
CA ALA A 288 -5.03 -0.17 19.80
C ALA A 288 -4.32 0.09 21.15
N HIS A 289 -3.33 0.97 21.16
CA HIS A 289 -2.70 1.43 22.40
C HIS A 289 -3.71 2.16 23.30
N GLU A 290 -3.60 2.07 24.62
CA GLU A 290 -4.54 2.70 25.57
C GLU A 290 -4.64 4.24 25.38
N GLU A 291 -3.55 4.88 24.97
CA GLU A 291 -3.47 6.31 24.70
C GLU A 291 -3.62 6.65 23.20
N ALA A 292 -4.07 5.70 22.37
CA ALA A 292 -4.19 5.94 20.94
C ALA A 292 -5.26 7.00 20.64
N ASN A 293 -4.92 7.93 19.75
CA ASN A 293 -5.91 8.82 19.14
C ASN A 293 -6.68 8.03 18.08
N ILE A 294 -7.94 7.72 18.33
CA ILE A 294 -8.77 6.90 17.45
C ILE A 294 -9.84 7.79 16.83
N ILE A 295 -9.82 7.82 15.50
CA ILE A 295 -10.79 8.53 14.69
C ILE A 295 -11.55 7.50 13.86
N TRP A 296 -12.88 7.57 13.87
CA TRP A 296 -13.72 6.70 13.07
C TRP A 296 -14.71 7.48 12.22
N GLY A 297 -15.01 6.98 11.05
CA GLY A 297 -16.03 7.52 10.18
C GLY A 297 -16.84 6.40 9.53
N ALA A 298 -18.04 6.73 9.11
CA ALA A 298 -18.94 5.82 8.44
C ALA A 298 -19.43 6.44 7.13
N ALA A 299 -19.19 5.74 6.03
CA ALA A 299 -19.66 6.09 4.69
C ALA A 299 -20.71 5.08 4.21
N PHE A 300 -21.68 5.57 3.43
CA PHE A 300 -22.69 4.70 2.83
C PHE A 300 -22.38 4.49 1.34
N ASP A 301 -22.53 3.24 0.91
CA ASP A 301 -22.44 2.84 -0.49
C ASP A 301 -23.74 2.09 -0.86
N GLU A 302 -24.57 2.73 -1.66
CA GLU A 302 -25.85 2.18 -2.11
C GLU A 302 -25.70 0.92 -2.98
N THR A 303 -24.49 0.63 -3.45
CA THR A 303 -24.20 -0.58 -4.26
C THR A 303 -23.88 -1.80 -3.40
N MET A 304 -23.68 -1.62 -2.09
CA MET A 304 -23.45 -2.71 -1.13
C MET A 304 -24.79 -3.27 -0.63
N GLU A 305 -25.00 -4.57 -0.81
CA GLU A 305 -26.17 -5.28 -0.31
C GLU A 305 -25.76 -6.21 0.83
N ASP A 306 -26.24 -5.91 2.07
CA ASP A 306 -25.94 -6.68 3.30
C ASP A 306 -24.43 -6.95 3.53
N GLU A 307 -23.60 -6.06 3.05
CA GLU A 307 -22.12 -6.14 3.17
C GLU A 307 -21.59 -4.98 4.02
N LEU A 308 -20.53 -5.26 4.78
CA LEU A 308 -19.80 -4.27 5.56
C LEU A 308 -18.31 -4.39 5.26
N SER A 309 -17.68 -3.25 4.96
CA SER A 309 -16.24 -3.13 4.74
C SER A 309 -15.63 -2.25 5.83
N VAL A 310 -14.62 -2.76 6.50
CA VAL A 310 -13.86 -2.03 7.51
C VAL A 310 -12.44 -1.83 7.00
N THR A 311 -12.00 -0.59 6.94
CA THR A 311 -10.59 -0.26 6.68
C THR A 311 -10.00 0.38 7.93
N VAL A 312 -8.88 -0.16 8.39
CA VAL A 312 -8.13 0.38 9.53
C VAL A 312 -6.78 0.88 9.03
N ILE A 313 -6.45 2.11 9.39
CA ILE A 313 -5.12 2.68 9.14
C ILE A 313 -4.52 3.01 10.51
N ALA A 314 -3.41 2.36 10.83
CA ALA A 314 -2.72 2.49 12.09
C ALA A 314 -1.37 3.19 11.87
N THR A 315 -1.06 4.19 12.69
CA THR A 315 0.12 5.04 12.58
C THR A 315 0.83 5.22 13.93
N GLY A 316 2.01 5.82 13.92
CA GLY A 316 2.71 6.20 15.14
C GLY A 316 3.26 5.03 15.94
N PHE A 317 3.73 3.99 15.25
CA PHE A 317 4.37 2.84 15.90
C PHE A 317 5.71 3.23 16.49
N THR A 318 5.86 3.08 17.81
CA THR A 318 7.13 3.29 18.52
C THR A 318 7.52 2.01 19.26
N ASN A 319 8.82 1.69 19.27
CA ASN A 319 9.36 0.65 20.14
C ASN A 319 9.22 1.06 21.61
N LEU A 320 9.26 0.09 22.52
CA LEU A 320 9.34 0.32 23.98
C LEU A 320 10.50 1.26 24.39
N ASN A 321 11.46 1.52 23.51
CA ASN A 321 12.59 2.42 23.70
C ASN A 321 12.36 3.82 23.08
N GLY A 322 11.17 4.11 22.54
CA GLY A 322 10.86 5.41 21.92
C GLY A 322 11.43 5.60 20.50
N GLU A 323 12.04 4.56 19.92
CA GLU A 323 12.50 4.56 18.52
C GLU A 323 11.39 4.03 17.60
N GLU A 324 11.25 4.61 16.41
CA GLU A 324 10.32 4.11 15.39
C GLU A 324 10.63 2.65 15.04
N VAL A 325 9.60 1.81 15.00
CA VAL A 325 9.75 0.40 14.60
C VAL A 325 10.11 0.37 13.11
N PRO A 326 11.31 -0.05 12.72
CA PRO A 326 11.56 -0.35 11.31
C PRO A 326 10.64 -1.52 10.92
N SER A 327 9.94 -1.38 9.80
CA SER A 327 9.12 -2.44 9.20
C SER A 327 9.89 -3.76 9.22
N ILE A 328 9.37 -4.76 9.97
CA ILE A 328 10.01 -6.07 10.08
C ILE A 328 9.63 -6.88 8.83
N ALA A 329 10.27 -6.56 7.71
CA ALA A 329 10.18 -7.37 6.50
C ALA A 329 11.23 -8.49 6.43
N ALA A 330 11.76 -8.98 7.57
CA ALA A 330 12.88 -9.92 7.53
C ALA A 330 12.83 -11.10 8.52
N SER A 331 11.72 -11.42 9.20
CA SER A 331 11.74 -12.61 10.06
C SER A 331 10.35 -13.20 10.34
N ALA A 332 9.73 -13.78 9.35
CA ALA A 332 8.82 -14.92 9.53
C ALA A 332 8.67 -15.68 8.21
N ALA A 333 9.72 -16.38 7.80
CA ALA A 333 9.51 -17.64 7.08
C ALA A 333 8.87 -18.60 8.10
N PRO A 334 7.81 -19.35 7.74
CA PRO A 334 7.32 -20.43 8.60
C PRO A 334 8.49 -21.37 8.87
N GLY A 335 8.83 -21.57 10.15
CA GLY A 335 9.97 -22.35 10.55
C GLY A 335 9.93 -23.73 9.91
N GLU A 336 11.00 -24.10 9.25
CA GLU A 336 11.32 -25.49 8.96
C GLU A 336 11.26 -26.26 10.29
N PRO A 337 10.68 -27.47 10.31
CA PRO A 337 10.63 -28.26 11.53
C PRO A 337 12.07 -28.53 11.98
N LYS A 338 12.42 -28.13 13.19
CA LYS A 338 13.68 -28.47 13.85
C LYS A 338 13.86 -30.00 13.78
N PRO A 339 15.04 -30.49 13.32
CA PRO A 339 15.33 -31.93 13.42
C PRO A 339 15.32 -32.34 14.90
N ALA A 340 14.56 -33.38 15.18
CA ALA A 340 14.47 -33.98 16.51
C ALA A 340 15.87 -34.32 17.03
N VAL A 341 16.15 -33.89 18.26
CA VAL A 341 17.35 -34.24 18.99
C VAL A 341 17.35 -35.76 19.17
N ALA A 342 18.28 -36.45 18.52
CA ALA A 342 18.52 -37.87 18.69
C ALA A 342 19.07 -38.13 20.09
N ALA A 343 18.44 -39.02 20.83
CA ALA A 343 18.93 -39.58 22.09
C ALA A 343 20.20 -40.39 21.87
N PRO A 344 21.13 -40.48 22.86
CA PRO A 344 22.40 -41.16 22.68
C PRO A 344 22.26 -42.67 22.71
N SER A 345 22.82 -43.34 21.71
CA SER A 345 23.00 -44.79 21.66
C SER A 345 24.24 -45.22 22.45
N PRO A 346 24.21 -46.39 23.10
CA PRO A 346 25.38 -46.90 23.82
C PRO A 346 26.37 -47.60 22.89
N ALA A 347 27.63 -47.54 23.31
CA ALA A 347 28.81 -48.11 22.67
C ALA A 347 28.86 -49.62 22.69
N SER A 348 29.39 -50.24 21.64
CA SER A 348 30.31 -51.41 21.72
C SER A 348 30.92 -51.71 20.34
N SER A 349 32.23 -51.85 20.35
CA SER A 349 33.17 -52.31 19.31
C SER A 349 33.10 -53.87 19.11
N PRO A 350 34.01 -54.53 18.31
CA PRO A 350 34.71 -54.14 17.07
C PRO A 350 34.74 -55.25 15.97
N ALA A 351 35.33 -54.90 14.83
CA ALA A 351 36.07 -55.76 13.88
C ALA A 351 35.34 -56.78 13.00
N SER A 352 35.43 -56.59 11.69
CA SER A 352 36.30 -57.41 10.78
C SER A 352 36.07 -57.05 9.29
N ASP A 353 37.17 -56.77 8.66
CA ASP A 353 37.66 -57.05 7.31
C ASP A 353 36.72 -57.74 6.30
N ASN A 354 36.54 -57.17 5.11
CA ASN A 354 36.92 -57.75 3.84
C ASN A 354 36.36 -56.94 2.63
N SER A 355 37.25 -56.44 1.87
CA SER A 355 37.47 -56.36 0.41
C SER A 355 36.35 -56.76 -0.56
N LEU A 356 36.41 -56.02 -1.70
CA LEU A 356 36.02 -56.30 -3.08
C LEU A 356 34.64 -55.86 -3.56
N GLY A 357 34.74 -55.05 -4.63
CA GLY A 357 33.95 -55.13 -5.83
C GLY A 357 33.59 -53.78 -6.45
N GLU A 358 34.43 -53.33 -7.38
CA GLU A 358 34.03 -52.37 -8.42
C GLU A 358 32.88 -52.96 -9.26
N GLU A 359 32.12 -52.01 -9.87
CA GLU A 359 31.18 -52.14 -11.00
C GLU A 359 29.73 -51.87 -10.61
N ASP A 360 29.28 -50.70 -10.99
CA ASP A 360 28.12 -50.43 -11.85
C ASP A 360 27.76 -48.93 -11.87
N PHE A 361 28.52 -48.18 -12.64
CA PHE A 361 28.05 -46.91 -13.19
C PHE A 361 27.12 -47.19 -14.37
N VAL A 362 25.81 -47.20 -14.16
CA VAL A 362 24.84 -47.24 -15.25
C VAL A 362 24.55 -45.84 -15.73
N ASP A 363 24.96 -45.63 -16.97
CA ASP A 363 24.88 -44.49 -17.84
C ASP A 363 23.42 -44.00 -18.04
N ILE A 364 23.08 -42.81 -17.51
CA ILE A 364 21.75 -42.18 -17.61
C ILE A 364 21.59 -41.44 -18.96
N ILE A 365 22.58 -41.49 -19.86
CA ILE A 365 22.56 -40.73 -21.16
C ILE A 365 21.84 -41.49 -22.30
N SER A 366 21.44 -42.73 -22.12
CA SER A 366 20.85 -43.51 -23.22
C SER A 366 19.32 -43.40 -23.38
N ILE A 367 18.60 -42.59 -22.57
CA ILE A 367 17.11 -42.52 -22.61
C ILE A 367 16.60 -41.38 -23.53
N PHE A 368 17.44 -40.45 -23.97
CA PHE A 368 16.96 -39.29 -24.78
C PHE A 368 17.20 -39.38 -26.30
N ASN A 369 17.59 -40.54 -26.83
CA ASN A 369 17.75 -40.70 -28.30
C ASN A 369 16.94 -41.88 -28.83
N ARG A 370 15.61 -41.74 -28.87
CA ARG A 370 14.74 -42.47 -29.82
C ARG A 370 13.46 -41.70 -30.13
N LYS A 371 13.46 -41.12 -31.32
CA LYS A 371 12.37 -40.63 -32.18
C LYS A 371 11.38 -39.64 -31.61
#